data_1eda77814a27cec44c2f55bc6b9e9776
#
_entry.id   1eda77814a27cec44c2f55bc6b9e9776
#
_cell.length_a   1.000
_cell.length_b   1.000
_cell.length_c   1.000
_cell.angle_alpha   90.00
_cell.angle_beta   90.00
_cell.angle_gamma   90.00
#
_symmetry.space_group_name_H-M   'P 1'
#
loop_
_entity.id
_entity.type
_entity.pdbx_description
1 polymer ?
#
loop_
_entity_poly.entity_id
_entity_poly.type
_entity_poly.pdbx_seq_one_letter_code
_entity_poly.pdbx_strand_id
1 'polypeptide(L)'
;MVHFKKSYQFGKKQEVIVLPIIREFFDDPTIRPTEGRYCKYDFESENVNFELKSRTTEFNKYPTTMITFNKLTVVDSKRLILLFSFTDGLYFCESNLPLFASFERKQFSRAGLEWDEKEHIYIPIEHLTLIKMY
;
A
#
# COMPACT_ATOMS: atom_id res chain seq x y z
N MET A 1 -23.43 -4.04 -5.61
CA MET A 1 -22.59 -3.04 -4.93
C MET A 1 -21.55 -2.48 -5.86
N VAL A 2 -21.98 -1.41 -6.49
CA VAL A 2 -21.21 -0.80 -7.60
C VAL A 2 -19.87 -0.24 -7.13
N HIS A 3 -19.80 0.31 -5.92
CA HIS A 3 -18.56 0.92 -5.39
C HIS A 3 -17.44 -0.09 -5.14
N PHE A 4 -17.74 -1.23 -4.53
CA PHE A 4 -16.74 -2.26 -4.27
C PHE A 4 -16.17 -2.81 -5.57
N LYS A 5 -17.00 -3.06 -6.55
CA LYS A 5 -16.58 -3.57 -7.85
C LYS A 5 -15.66 -2.57 -8.57
N LYS A 6 -16.01 -1.28 -8.56
CA LYS A 6 -15.19 -0.24 -9.19
C LYS A 6 -13.86 -0.07 -8.49
N SER A 7 -13.84 -0.06 -7.15
CA SER A 7 -12.62 0.04 -6.36
C SER A 7 -11.70 -1.15 -6.57
N TYR A 8 -12.26 -2.36 -6.63
CA TYR A 8 -11.50 -3.57 -6.89
C TYR A 8 -10.85 -3.53 -8.28
N GLN A 9 -11.63 -3.14 -9.31
CA GLN A 9 -11.12 -3.05 -10.69
C GLN A 9 -10.03 -1.99 -10.81
N PHE A 10 -10.21 -0.85 -10.14
CA PHE A 10 -9.19 0.21 -10.11
C PHE A 10 -7.88 -0.31 -9.51
N GLY A 11 -7.96 -0.98 -8.36
CA GLY A 11 -6.80 -1.55 -7.71
C GLY A 11 -6.08 -2.57 -8.60
N LYS A 12 -6.81 -3.45 -9.26
CA LYS A 12 -6.22 -4.45 -10.17
C LYS A 12 -5.53 -3.82 -11.37
N LYS A 13 -6.09 -2.75 -11.93
CA LYS A 13 -5.45 -2.01 -13.02
C LYS A 13 -4.15 -1.36 -12.55
N GLN A 14 -4.14 -0.80 -11.33
CA GLN A 14 -2.94 -0.21 -10.77
C GLN A 14 -1.85 -1.24 -10.54
N GLU A 15 -2.19 -2.46 -10.09
CA GLU A 15 -1.23 -3.54 -9.93
C GLU A 15 -0.51 -3.85 -11.24
N VAL A 16 -1.22 -3.90 -12.37
CA VAL A 16 -0.64 -4.16 -13.69
C VAL A 16 0.33 -3.04 -14.09
N ILE A 17 -0.04 -1.79 -13.83
CA ILE A 17 0.79 -0.63 -14.16
C ILE A 17 2.05 -0.59 -13.29
N VAL A 18 1.90 -0.88 -12.01
CA VAL A 18 2.96 -0.72 -11.00
C VAL A 18 4.04 -1.79 -11.12
N LEU A 19 3.68 -3.02 -11.49
CA LEU A 19 4.61 -4.15 -11.47
C LEU A 19 5.90 -3.90 -12.26
N PRO A 20 5.86 -3.49 -13.55
CA PRO A 20 7.11 -3.23 -14.26
C PRO A 20 7.91 -2.08 -13.67
N ILE A 21 7.24 -1.10 -13.09
CA ILE A 21 7.91 0.06 -12.47
C ILE A 21 8.73 -0.38 -11.27
N ILE A 22 8.15 -1.19 -10.37
CA ILE A 22 8.87 -1.63 -9.17
C ILE A 22 9.97 -2.63 -9.48
N ARG A 23 9.79 -3.47 -10.51
CA ARG A 23 10.85 -4.36 -10.97
C ARG A 23 12.08 -3.58 -11.41
N GLU A 24 11.87 -2.49 -12.12
CA GLU A 24 12.97 -1.63 -12.59
C GLU A 24 13.58 -0.85 -11.42
N PHE A 25 12.75 -0.22 -10.60
CA PHE A 25 13.23 0.64 -9.51
C PHE A 25 14.05 -0.14 -8.49
N PHE A 26 13.59 -1.33 -8.09
CA PHE A 26 14.27 -2.16 -7.11
C PHE A 26 15.29 -3.11 -7.74
N ASP A 27 15.45 -3.04 -9.07
CA ASP A 27 16.34 -3.90 -9.84
C ASP A 27 16.12 -5.38 -9.50
N ASP A 28 14.86 -5.79 -9.50
CA ASP A 28 14.47 -7.16 -9.14
C ASP A 28 13.38 -7.68 -10.08
N PRO A 29 13.77 -8.41 -11.15
CA PRO A 29 12.82 -8.98 -12.09
C PRO A 29 11.99 -10.12 -11.50
N THR A 30 12.34 -10.61 -10.31
CA THR A 30 11.61 -11.71 -9.66
C THR A 30 10.36 -11.24 -8.93
N ILE A 31 10.17 -9.94 -8.74
CA ILE A 31 8.93 -9.41 -8.15
C ILE A 31 7.75 -9.84 -9.00
N ARG A 32 6.76 -10.44 -8.37
CA ARG A 32 5.60 -11.02 -9.06
C ARG A 32 4.33 -10.79 -8.25
N PRO A 33 3.17 -10.79 -8.91
CA PRO A 33 1.91 -10.80 -8.17
C PRO A 33 1.82 -12.03 -7.27
N THR A 34 1.24 -11.86 -6.09
CA THR A 34 0.98 -12.99 -5.20
C THR A 34 -0.12 -13.86 -5.81
N GLU A 35 -0.01 -15.17 -5.60
CA GLU A 35 -1.01 -16.12 -6.07
C GLU A 35 -1.96 -16.45 -4.91
N GLY A 36 -3.20 -16.73 -5.28
CA GLY A 36 -4.21 -17.15 -4.32
C GLY A 36 -5.09 -16.01 -3.85
N ARG A 37 -6.35 -16.36 -3.62
CA ARG A 37 -7.42 -15.42 -3.31
C ARG A 37 -7.24 -14.73 -1.95
N TYR A 38 -6.52 -15.38 -1.04
CA TYR A 38 -6.41 -14.92 0.34
C TYR A 38 -5.00 -14.45 0.69
N CYS A 39 -4.20 -14.11 -0.31
CA CYS A 39 -2.88 -13.54 -0.05
C CYS A 39 -3.01 -12.18 0.62
N LYS A 40 -2.23 -11.98 1.67
CA LYS A 40 -2.26 -10.76 2.46
C LYS A 40 -1.70 -9.56 1.71
N TYR A 41 -0.71 -9.79 0.85
CA TYR A 41 0.01 -8.73 0.12
C TYR A 41 -0.18 -8.88 -1.39
N ASP A 42 0.09 -7.81 -2.14
CA ASP A 42 -0.20 -7.76 -3.57
C ASP A 42 0.92 -8.31 -4.44
N PHE A 43 2.17 -8.11 -4.03
CA PHE A 43 3.34 -8.62 -4.75
C PHE A 43 4.31 -9.26 -3.78
N GLU A 44 5.21 -10.10 -4.32
CA GLU A 44 6.25 -10.73 -3.53
C GLU A 44 7.51 -10.96 -4.37
N SER A 45 8.63 -11.05 -3.68
CA SER A 45 9.87 -11.60 -4.19
C SER A 45 10.41 -12.56 -3.13
N GLU A 46 11.63 -13.07 -3.30
CA GLU A 46 12.19 -14.04 -2.34
C GLU A 46 12.24 -13.48 -0.91
N ASN A 47 12.62 -12.22 -0.74
CA ASN A 47 12.88 -11.63 0.58
C ASN A 47 11.96 -10.46 0.93
N VAL A 48 11.03 -10.08 0.05
CA VAL A 48 10.22 -8.87 0.24
C VAL A 48 8.78 -9.12 -0.15
N ASN A 49 7.87 -8.62 0.68
CA ASN A 49 6.44 -8.51 0.37
C ASN A 49 6.12 -7.04 0.05
N PHE A 50 5.17 -6.82 -0.84
CA PHE A 50 4.75 -5.48 -1.25
C PHE A 50 3.25 -5.36 -1.11
N GLU A 51 2.80 -4.29 -0.46
CA GLU A 51 1.39 -3.92 -0.36
C GLU A 51 1.16 -2.64 -1.14
N LEU A 52 0.25 -2.66 -2.10
CA LEU A 52 -0.08 -1.49 -2.93
C LEU A 52 -1.37 -0.86 -2.45
N LYS A 53 -1.32 0.44 -2.21
CA LYS A 53 -2.49 1.27 -1.94
C LYS A 53 -2.60 2.33 -3.03
N SER A 54 -3.72 2.29 -3.77
CA SER A 54 -3.98 3.25 -4.83
C SER A 54 -4.90 4.34 -4.32
N ARG A 55 -4.51 5.58 -4.58
CA ARG A 55 -5.24 6.75 -4.13
C ARG A 55 -5.81 7.49 -5.34
N THR A 56 -6.91 8.20 -5.12
CA THR A 56 -7.56 9.02 -6.15
C THR A 56 -7.20 10.49 -6.04
N THR A 57 -6.18 10.82 -5.24
CA THR A 57 -5.70 12.18 -5.00
C THR A 57 -4.23 12.30 -5.35
N GLU A 58 -3.77 13.55 -5.48
CA GLU A 58 -2.34 13.83 -5.64
C GLU A 58 -1.58 13.56 -4.35
N PHE A 59 -0.27 13.36 -4.47
CA PHE A 59 0.62 13.03 -3.36
C PHE A 59 0.51 14.03 -2.20
N ASN A 60 0.47 15.31 -2.49
CA ASN A 60 0.49 16.36 -1.46
C ASN A 60 -0.90 16.88 -1.08
N LYS A 61 -1.97 16.18 -1.47
CA LYS A 61 -3.34 16.59 -1.12
C LYS A 61 -3.54 16.62 0.39
N TYR A 62 -3.00 15.63 1.10
CA TYR A 62 -3.11 15.51 2.55
C TYR A 62 -1.72 15.35 3.18
N PRO A 63 -1.54 15.77 4.44
CA PRO A 63 -0.24 15.65 5.11
C PRO A 63 0.13 14.20 5.47
N THR A 64 -0.84 13.28 5.44
CA THR A 64 -0.62 11.88 5.77
C THR A 64 -1.33 10.98 4.78
N THR A 65 -0.87 9.74 4.68
CA THR A 65 -1.62 8.65 4.05
C THR A 65 -1.78 7.53 5.06
N MET A 66 -2.91 6.81 4.98
CA MET A 66 -3.22 5.81 6.00
C MET A 66 -3.08 4.39 5.46
N ILE A 67 -2.75 3.47 6.39
CA ILE A 67 -2.75 2.05 6.12
C ILE A 67 -3.34 1.32 7.32
N THR A 68 -4.08 0.23 7.06
CA THR A 68 -4.62 -0.61 8.14
C THR A 68 -3.49 -1.26 8.93
N PHE A 69 -3.62 -1.23 10.25
CA PHE A 69 -2.59 -1.79 11.13
C PHE A 69 -2.34 -3.26 10.85
N ASN A 70 -3.39 -4.02 10.52
CA ASN A 70 -3.25 -5.45 10.27
C ASN A 70 -2.37 -5.79 9.05
N LYS A 71 -2.19 -4.84 8.11
CA LYS A 71 -1.27 -5.05 6.99
C LYS A 71 0.18 -4.99 7.43
N LEU A 72 0.46 -4.37 8.57
CA LEU A 72 1.81 -4.22 9.10
C LEU A 72 2.24 -5.40 9.97
N THR A 73 1.29 -6.27 10.33
CA THR A 73 1.58 -7.46 11.12
C THR A 73 2.26 -8.50 10.23
N VAL A 74 3.54 -8.71 10.46
CA VAL A 74 4.35 -9.62 9.65
C VAL A 74 4.01 -11.06 9.98
N VAL A 75 3.66 -11.85 8.96
CA VAL A 75 3.35 -13.28 9.11
C VAL A 75 4.53 -14.16 8.73
N ASP A 76 5.57 -13.57 8.18
CA ASP A 76 6.83 -14.25 7.82
C ASP A 76 7.99 -13.31 8.12
N SER A 77 9.22 -13.75 7.83
CA SER A 77 10.43 -12.95 8.11
C SER A 77 10.80 -11.99 6.98
N LYS A 78 9.95 -11.88 5.96
CA LYS A 78 10.23 -11.01 4.83
C LYS A 78 10.04 -9.53 5.19
N ARG A 79 10.83 -8.68 4.55
CA ARG A 79 10.63 -7.24 4.62
C ARG A 79 9.29 -6.89 3.97
N LEU A 80 8.67 -5.82 4.44
CA LEU A 80 7.42 -5.32 3.86
C LEU A 80 7.65 -3.92 3.33
N ILE A 81 7.40 -3.73 2.03
CA ILE A 81 7.43 -2.44 1.38
C ILE A 81 6.01 -2.02 1.07
N LEU A 82 5.66 -0.81 1.51
CA LEU A 82 4.36 -0.21 1.26
C LEU A 82 4.48 0.70 0.05
N LEU A 83 3.65 0.45 -0.95
CA LEU A 83 3.60 1.23 -2.19
C LEU A 83 2.33 2.07 -2.18
N PHE A 84 2.48 3.35 -2.50
CA PHE A 84 1.35 4.27 -2.58
C PHE A 84 1.33 4.89 -3.98
N SER A 85 0.30 4.57 -4.75
CA SER A 85 0.10 5.13 -6.08
C SER A 85 -0.91 6.26 -6.00
N PHE A 86 -0.41 7.50 -6.11
CA PHE A 86 -1.24 8.70 -6.19
C PHE A 86 -1.51 9.02 -7.67
N THR A 87 -2.35 10.00 -7.94
CA THR A 87 -2.67 10.37 -9.33
C THR A 87 -1.46 10.93 -10.08
N ASP A 88 -0.49 11.48 -9.36
CA ASP A 88 0.68 12.13 -9.95
C ASP A 88 1.98 11.34 -9.78
N GLY A 89 1.98 10.23 -9.07
CA GLY A 89 3.22 9.46 -8.91
C GLY A 89 3.10 8.26 -7.99
N LEU A 90 4.12 7.41 -8.07
CA LEU A 90 4.27 6.21 -7.24
C LEU A 90 5.36 6.43 -6.21
N TYR A 91 5.04 6.15 -4.95
CA TYR A 91 5.92 6.35 -3.80
C TYR A 91 5.98 5.08 -2.97
N PHE A 92 6.98 4.98 -2.09
CA PHE A 92 7.08 3.85 -1.18
C PHE A 92 7.65 4.26 0.18
N CYS A 93 7.41 3.41 1.17
CA CYS A 93 8.21 3.37 2.40
C CYS A 93 8.28 1.93 2.88
N GLU A 94 9.36 1.59 3.55
CA GLU A 94 9.48 0.28 4.16
C GLU A 94 8.76 0.29 5.51
N SER A 95 8.02 -0.78 5.81
CA SER A 95 7.36 -0.94 7.10
C SER A 95 8.40 -0.95 8.22
N ASN A 96 8.22 -0.08 9.21
CA ASN A 96 9.13 0.07 10.34
C ASN A 96 8.28 0.31 11.58
N LEU A 97 7.97 -0.76 12.32
CA LEU A 97 7.06 -0.66 13.46
C LEU A 97 7.57 0.27 14.56
N PRO A 98 8.88 0.28 14.92
CA PRO A 98 9.38 1.27 15.88
C PRO A 98 9.14 2.72 15.45
N LEU A 99 9.38 3.05 14.17
CA LEU A 99 9.09 4.37 13.66
C LEU A 99 7.58 4.65 13.65
N PHE A 100 6.80 3.69 13.16
CA PHE A 100 5.34 3.84 13.01
C PHE A 100 4.64 3.94 14.37
N ALA A 101 5.26 3.47 15.46
CA ALA A 101 4.69 3.61 16.80
C ALA A 101 4.49 5.07 17.22
N SER A 102 5.25 6.00 16.62
CA SER A 102 5.12 7.43 16.90
C SER A 102 4.02 8.11 16.07
N PHE A 103 3.47 7.43 15.07
CA PHE A 103 2.47 8.02 14.19
C PHE A 103 1.07 7.94 14.80
N GLU A 104 0.20 8.84 14.34
CA GLU A 104 -1.19 8.88 14.77
C GLU A 104 -1.92 7.61 14.35
N ARG A 105 -2.79 7.11 15.24
CA ARG A 105 -3.64 5.96 14.99
C ARG A 105 -5.10 6.34 15.23
N LYS A 106 -5.98 5.87 14.36
CA LYS A 106 -7.42 6.10 14.52
C LYS A 106 -8.20 4.90 14.00
N GLN A 107 -9.36 4.66 14.61
CA GLN A 107 -10.35 3.76 14.05
C GLN A 107 -11.03 4.45 12.87
N PHE A 108 -11.18 3.72 11.79
CA PHE A 108 -11.82 4.25 10.58
C PHE A 108 -12.58 3.12 9.89
N SER A 109 -13.80 3.42 9.46
CA SER A 109 -14.60 2.48 8.68
C SER A 109 -14.95 3.09 7.33
N ARG A 110 -14.82 2.29 6.27
CA ARG A 110 -15.20 2.73 4.93
C ARG A 110 -16.71 2.94 4.87
N ALA A 111 -17.14 4.04 4.26
CA ALA A 111 -18.54 4.37 4.09
C ALA A 111 -19.35 4.39 5.40
N GLY A 112 -18.69 4.60 6.54
CA GLY A 112 -19.36 4.68 7.84
C GLY A 112 -19.93 3.36 8.36
N LEU A 113 -19.46 2.23 7.86
CA LEU A 113 -19.92 0.90 8.24
C LEU A 113 -19.19 0.41 9.49
N GLU A 114 -19.91 0.23 10.61
CA GLU A 114 -19.30 -0.20 11.87
C GLU A 114 -18.55 -1.53 11.75
N TRP A 115 -19.08 -2.49 10.99
CA TRP A 115 -18.44 -3.79 10.80
C TRP A 115 -17.13 -3.72 10.02
N ASP A 116 -16.88 -2.60 9.33
CA ASP A 116 -15.63 -2.38 8.58
C ASP A 116 -14.64 -1.53 9.37
N GLU A 117 -14.94 -1.23 10.64
CA GLU A 117 -14.08 -0.40 11.48
C GLU A 117 -12.75 -1.10 11.75
N LYS A 118 -11.64 -0.44 11.41
CA LYS A 118 -10.29 -0.97 11.56
C LYS A 118 -9.35 0.10 12.06
N GLU A 119 -8.35 -0.30 12.82
CA GLU A 119 -7.30 0.61 13.23
C GLU A 119 -6.41 0.94 12.04
N HIS A 120 -6.18 2.23 11.82
CA HIS A 120 -5.32 2.76 10.77
C HIS A 120 -4.19 3.57 11.38
N ILE A 121 -3.04 3.50 10.75
CA ILE A 121 -1.88 4.34 11.05
C ILE A 121 -1.78 5.41 9.97
N TYR A 122 -1.52 6.65 10.37
CA TYR A 122 -1.38 7.79 9.48
C TYR A 122 0.10 8.09 9.29
N ILE A 123 0.62 7.75 8.10
CA ILE A 123 2.03 7.93 7.76
C ILE A 123 2.21 9.32 7.17
N PRO A 124 3.03 10.20 7.79
CA PRO A 124 3.34 11.49 7.20
C PRO A 124 3.99 11.31 5.82
N ILE A 125 3.55 12.12 4.85
CA ILE A 125 4.00 11.95 3.46
C ILE A 125 5.50 12.22 3.28
N GLU A 126 6.14 12.97 4.17
CA GLU A 126 7.59 13.18 4.14
C GLU A 126 8.40 11.90 4.36
N HIS A 127 7.77 10.84 4.86
CA HIS A 127 8.41 9.53 5.00
C HIS A 127 8.30 8.67 3.74
N LEU A 128 7.63 9.16 2.70
CA LEU A 128 7.48 8.44 1.44
C LEU A 128 8.58 8.88 0.47
N THR A 129 9.15 7.90 -0.22
CA THR A 129 10.19 8.12 -1.23
C THR A 129 9.59 7.96 -2.63
N LEU A 130 9.88 8.89 -3.52
CA LEU A 130 9.40 8.84 -4.90
C LEU A 130 10.04 7.68 -5.67
N ILE A 131 9.22 6.88 -6.34
CA ILE A 131 9.67 5.88 -7.30
C ILE A 131 9.59 6.46 -8.71
N LYS A 132 8.44 7.01 -9.07
CA LYS A 132 8.21 7.53 -10.43
C LYS A 132 7.08 8.54 -10.46
N MET A 133 7.30 9.66 -11.13
CA MET A 133 6.21 10.59 -11.50
C MET A 133 5.48 10.04 -12.71
N TYR A 134 4.19 10.13 -12.69
CA TYR A 134 3.36 9.70 -13.80
C TYR A 134 3.25 10.76 -14.89
#